data_4dff1980313c2100cbfd1413735c1b80
#
_entry.id   4dff1980313c2100cbfd1413735c1b80
#
_cell.length_a   1.000
_cell.length_b   1.000
_cell.length_c   1.000
_cell.angle_alpha   90.00
_cell.angle_beta   90.00
_cell.angle_gamma   90.00
#
_symmetry.space_group_name_H-M   'P 1'
#
loop_
_entity.id
_entity.type
_entity.pdbx_description
1 polymer ?
#
loop_
_entity_poly.entity_id
_entity_poly.type
_entity_poly.pdbx_seq_one_letter_code
_entity_poly.pdbx_strand_id
1 'polypeptide(L)'
;MLHDQITRTKGSFEQTDQGIKNLLMCQQKVEIRIVVSKKNLSDLLNIAKYIVQQYQGVFCVNFIAMEMMGCAAVHKDELWVDYSIVFKEIKFAMDCLIRHGIDVQLYNFPLCAVERGYWHIAVKSITDYKIRYMPECDQCKVKDICGGFFYSTKQVMKPSVTPIG
;
A
#
# COMPACT_ATOMS: atom_id res chain seq x y z
N MET A 1 15.67 -3.86 13.46
CA MET A 1 14.24 -3.52 13.20
C MET A 1 13.83 -3.91 11.80
N LEU A 2 12.54 -4.20 11.55
CA LEU A 2 12.04 -4.57 10.21
C LEU A 2 12.32 -3.48 9.16
N HIS A 3 12.07 -2.20 9.51
CA HIS A 3 12.36 -1.06 8.64
C HIS A 3 13.82 -1.03 8.17
N ASP A 4 14.77 -1.20 9.10
CA ASP A 4 16.21 -1.22 8.77
C ASP A 4 16.59 -2.40 7.88
N GLN A 5 15.91 -3.54 8.03
CA GLN A 5 16.12 -4.71 7.16
C GLN A 5 15.60 -4.44 5.74
N ILE A 6 14.46 -3.77 5.60
CA ILE A 6 13.89 -3.42 4.30
C ILE A 6 14.73 -2.36 3.61
N THR A 7 15.14 -1.30 4.34
CA THR A 7 15.97 -0.21 3.80
C THR A 7 17.45 -0.59 3.66
N ARG A 8 17.86 -1.72 4.25
CA ARG A 8 19.26 -2.16 4.35
C ARG A 8 20.18 -1.12 5.02
N THR A 9 19.62 -0.29 5.90
CA THR A 9 20.34 0.79 6.58
C THR A 9 20.04 0.72 8.07
N LYS A 10 21.04 0.37 8.88
CA LYS A 10 20.92 0.32 10.35
C LYS A 10 20.63 1.71 10.90
N GLY A 11 19.63 1.81 11.79
CA GLY A 11 19.23 3.07 12.44
C GLY A 11 18.31 3.94 11.58
N SER A 12 17.96 3.52 10.36
CA SER A 12 17.07 4.29 9.50
C SER A 12 15.65 4.45 10.08
N PHE A 13 15.19 3.46 10.87
CA PHE A 13 13.92 3.57 11.58
C PHE A 13 13.95 4.73 12.60
N GLU A 14 14.95 4.77 13.44
CA GLU A 14 15.08 5.80 14.48
C GLU A 14 15.13 7.21 13.89
N GLN A 15 15.87 7.38 12.76
CA GLN A 15 15.94 8.66 12.05
C GLN A 15 14.59 9.05 11.46
N THR A 16 13.89 8.11 10.83
CA THR A 16 12.56 8.35 10.26
C THR A 16 11.53 8.67 11.36
N ASP A 17 11.51 7.90 12.44
CA ASP A 17 10.64 8.10 13.58
C ASP A 17 10.85 9.50 14.21
N GLN A 18 12.10 9.88 14.45
CA GLN A 18 12.41 11.20 14.97
C GLN A 18 12.02 12.32 13.99
N GLY A 19 12.24 12.11 12.69
CA GLY A 19 11.83 13.06 11.65
C GLY A 19 10.31 13.29 11.62
N ILE A 20 9.52 12.21 11.71
CA ILE A 20 8.05 12.28 11.79
C ILE A 20 7.61 13.05 13.04
N LYS A 21 8.16 12.72 14.22
CA LYS A 21 7.86 13.40 15.49
C LYS A 21 8.18 14.89 15.42
N ASN A 22 9.32 15.27 14.85
CA ASN A 22 9.70 16.67 14.70
C ASN A 22 8.72 17.45 13.81
N LEU A 23 8.29 16.84 12.67
CA LEU A 23 7.31 17.46 11.78
C LEU A 23 5.95 17.62 12.48
N LEU A 24 5.49 16.63 13.23
CA LEU A 24 4.24 16.71 13.99
C LEU A 24 4.31 17.77 15.08
N MET A 25 5.42 17.89 15.82
CA MET A 25 5.62 18.96 16.80
C MET A 25 5.60 20.36 16.15
N CYS A 26 6.06 20.48 14.89
CA CYS A 26 5.96 21.70 14.11
C CYS A 26 4.60 21.88 13.44
N GLN A 27 3.59 21.09 13.81
CA GLN A 27 2.21 21.14 13.28
C GLN A 27 2.13 20.98 11.75
N GLN A 28 3.07 20.24 11.16
CA GLN A 28 3.04 19.96 9.73
C GLN A 28 2.04 18.85 9.42
N LYS A 29 1.43 18.90 8.23
CA LYS A 29 0.60 17.82 7.69
C LYS A 29 1.50 16.67 7.25
N VAL A 30 1.58 15.62 8.08
CA VAL A 30 2.40 14.45 7.82
C VAL A 30 1.57 13.34 7.19
N GLU A 31 1.95 12.90 6.01
CA GLU A 31 1.44 11.70 5.36
C GLU A 31 2.44 10.56 5.54
N ILE A 32 1.99 9.42 6.03
CA ILE A 32 2.81 8.21 6.14
C ILE A 32 2.46 7.27 5.00
N ARG A 33 3.48 6.85 4.23
CA ARG A 33 3.34 5.90 3.13
C ARG A 33 3.96 4.55 3.48
N ILE A 34 3.15 3.50 3.45
CA ILE A 34 3.57 2.13 3.73
C ILE A 34 3.54 1.34 2.42
N VAL A 35 4.71 1.11 1.82
CA VAL A 35 4.82 0.21 0.68
C VAL A 35 4.72 -1.22 1.18
N VAL A 36 3.71 -1.95 0.73
CA VAL A 36 3.44 -3.31 1.20
C VAL A 36 4.22 -4.33 0.38
N SER A 37 4.87 -5.23 1.08
CA SER A 37 5.64 -6.33 0.53
C SER A 37 5.50 -7.58 1.39
N LYS A 38 5.96 -8.72 0.88
CA LYS A 38 6.01 -9.97 1.64
C LYS A 38 6.75 -9.84 2.98
N LYS A 39 7.73 -8.90 3.05
CA LYS A 39 8.55 -8.70 4.26
C LYS A 39 7.81 -8.02 5.42
N ASN A 40 6.86 -7.15 5.14
CA ASN A 40 6.12 -6.42 6.18
C ASN A 40 4.64 -6.82 6.29
N LEU A 41 4.18 -7.78 5.48
CA LEU A 41 2.78 -8.15 5.39
C LEU A 41 2.18 -8.55 6.75
N SER A 42 2.85 -9.43 7.49
CA SER A 42 2.41 -9.90 8.81
C SER A 42 2.49 -8.85 9.92
N ASP A 43 3.18 -7.74 9.66
CA ASP A 43 3.45 -6.70 10.65
C ASP A 43 2.58 -5.45 10.49
N LEU A 44 1.73 -5.41 9.44
CA LEU A 44 0.96 -4.21 9.09
C LEU A 44 0.06 -3.74 10.24
N LEU A 45 -0.58 -4.64 10.96
CA LEU A 45 -1.40 -4.28 12.13
C LEU A 45 -0.54 -3.70 13.27
N ASN A 46 0.66 -4.23 13.51
CA ASN A 46 1.57 -3.70 14.53
C ASN A 46 2.09 -2.31 14.12
N ILE A 47 2.38 -2.11 12.83
CA ILE A 47 2.75 -0.80 12.27
C ILE A 47 1.60 0.21 12.47
N ALA A 48 0.35 -0.18 12.19
CA ALA A 48 -0.81 0.68 12.42
C ALA A 48 -0.97 1.06 13.90
N LYS A 49 -0.86 0.09 14.82
CA LYS A 49 -0.90 0.35 16.26
C LYS A 49 0.22 1.28 16.70
N TYR A 50 1.43 1.10 16.18
CA TYR A 50 2.55 1.99 16.46
C TYR A 50 2.25 3.43 16.03
N ILE A 51 1.72 3.61 14.82
CA ILE A 51 1.33 4.94 14.29
C ILE A 51 0.31 5.60 15.22
N VAL A 52 -0.76 4.88 15.60
CA VAL A 52 -1.78 5.38 16.53
C VAL A 52 -1.20 5.83 17.86
N GLN A 53 -0.23 5.08 18.38
CA GLN A 53 0.35 5.35 19.70
C GLN A 53 1.40 6.47 19.66
N GLN A 54 2.19 6.55 18.58
CA GLN A 54 3.38 7.41 18.55
C GLN A 54 3.19 8.69 17.75
N TYR A 55 2.27 8.73 16.78
CA TYR A 55 2.17 9.83 15.84
C TYR A 55 0.81 10.54 15.93
N GLN A 56 0.54 11.15 17.09
CA GLN A 56 -0.68 11.93 17.28
C GLN A 56 -0.71 13.14 16.32
N GLY A 57 -1.85 13.29 15.62
CA GLY A 57 -2.00 14.37 14.64
C GLY A 57 -1.44 14.04 13.25
N VAL A 58 -1.04 12.80 12.97
CA VAL A 58 -0.72 12.36 11.61
C VAL A 58 -1.93 12.65 10.69
N PHE A 59 -1.68 13.24 9.52
CA PHE A 59 -2.73 13.67 8.60
C PHE A 59 -3.41 12.49 7.92
N CYS A 60 -2.65 11.56 7.37
CA CYS A 60 -3.18 10.33 6.78
C CYS A 60 -2.11 9.22 6.68
N VAL A 61 -2.58 7.99 6.50
CA VAL A 61 -1.73 6.82 6.26
C VAL A 61 -2.14 6.15 4.97
N ASN A 62 -1.21 6.00 4.03
CA ASN A 62 -1.46 5.42 2.72
C ASN A 62 -0.74 4.07 2.59
N PHE A 63 -1.52 3.03 2.29
CA PHE A 63 -0.96 1.73 1.92
C PHE A 63 -0.76 1.69 0.41
N ILE A 64 0.45 1.36 -0.02
CA ILE A 64 0.85 1.40 -1.41
C ILE A 64 1.20 -0.01 -1.87
N ALA A 65 0.50 -0.51 -2.88
CA ALA A 65 0.89 -1.74 -3.56
C ALA A 65 2.19 -1.52 -4.33
N MET A 66 3.13 -2.45 -4.15
CA MET A 66 4.48 -2.32 -4.69
C MET A 66 4.50 -2.36 -6.22
N GLU A 67 5.16 -1.39 -6.85
CA GLU A 67 5.52 -1.44 -8.26
C GLU A 67 6.77 -2.33 -8.43
N MET A 68 6.67 -3.37 -9.28
CA MET A 68 7.74 -4.34 -9.49
C MET A 68 8.70 -3.83 -10.56
N MET A 69 9.64 -2.93 -10.17
CA MET A 69 10.69 -2.40 -11.03
C MET A 69 12.03 -2.28 -10.30
N GLY A 70 13.12 -2.16 -11.03
CA GLY A 70 14.46 -2.03 -10.45
C GLY A 70 14.78 -3.18 -9.49
N CYS A 71 15.29 -2.86 -8.30
CA CYS A 71 15.63 -3.86 -7.29
C CYS A 71 14.44 -4.72 -6.85
N ALA A 72 13.19 -4.18 -6.87
CA ALA A 72 12.01 -4.96 -6.54
C ALA A 72 11.75 -6.07 -7.56
N ALA A 73 11.97 -5.82 -8.85
CA ALA A 73 11.84 -6.83 -9.90
C ALA A 73 12.90 -7.93 -9.78
N VAL A 74 14.14 -7.57 -9.41
CA VAL A 74 15.24 -8.54 -9.17
C VAL A 74 14.91 -9.45 -7.98
N HIS A 75 14.34 -8.92 -6.92
CA HIS A 75 14.02 -9.63 -5.69
C HIS A 75 12.52 -10.00 -5.59
N LYS A 76 11.86 -10.21 -6.72
CA LYS A 76 10.41 -10.43 -6.78
C LYS A 76 9.91 -11.57 -5.89
N ASP A 77 10.63 -12.67 -5.82
CA ASP A 77 10.24 -13.86 -5.04
C ASP A 77 10.25 -13.60 -3.52
N GLU A 78 11.08 -12.65 -3.08
CA GLU A 78 11.15 -12.23 -1.68
C GLU A 78 10.16 -11.10 -1.32
N LEU A 79 9.72 -10.33 -2.31
CA LEU A 79 8.98 -9.09 -2.07
C LEU A 79 7.52 -9.16 -2.52
N TRP A 80 7.25 -9.89 -3.63
CA TRP A 80 5.92 -9.92 -4.22
C TRP A 80 4.90 -10.68 -3.37
N VAL A 81 3.73 -10.07 -3.25
CA VAL A 81 2.51 -10.71 -2.74
C VAL A 81 1.36 -10.29 -3.65
N ASP A 82 0.47 -11.21 -3.98
CA ASP A 82 -0.73 -10.89 -4.77
C ASP A 82 -1.64 -9.90 -4.04
N TYR A 83 -2.25 -8.99 -4.80
CA TYR A 83 -3.07 -7.91 -4.27
C TYR A 83 -4.23 -8.40 -3.39
N SER A 84 -4.84 -9.54 -3.73
CA SER A 84 -5.94 -10.13 -2.98
C SER A 84 -5.50 -10.65 -1.60
N ILE A 85 -4.27 -11.16 -1.51
CA ILE A 85 -3.66 -11.59 -0.25
C ILE A 85 -3.29 -10.36 0.59
N VAL A 86 -2.65 -9.39 -0.06
CA VAL A 86 -2.25 -8.12 0.59
C VAL A 86 -3.45 -7.43 1.21
N PHE A 87 -4.58 -7.35 0.49
CA PHE A 87 -5.76 -6.65 0.99
C PHE A 87 -6.31 -7.27 2.28
N LYS A 88 -6.32 -8.59 2.40
CA LYS A 88 -6.79 -9.28 3.61
C LYS A 88 -6.02 -8.86 4.86
N GLU A 89 -4.72 -8.67 4.74
CA GLU A 89 -3.86 -8.25 5.86
C GLU A 89 -3.95 -6.73 6.12
N ILE A 90 -3.95 -5.92 5.05
CA ILE A 90 -4.09 -4.46 5.17
C ILE A 90 -5.41 -4.08 5.85
N LYS A 91 -6.49 -4.80 5.59
CA LYS A 91 -7.82 -4.52 6.15
C LYS A 91 -7.79 -4.31 7.66
N PHE A 92 -7.12 -5.20 8.40
CA PHE A 92 -7.02 -5.08 9.86
C PHE A 92 -6.24 -3.83 10.29
N ALA A 93 -5.20 -3.47 9.54
CA ALA A 93 -4.42 -2.25 9.79
C ALA A 93 -5.22 -0.98 9.48
N MET A 94 -5.96 -0.97 8.35
CA MET A 94 -6.85 0.14 7.98
C MET A 94 -7.94 0.35 9.02
N ASP A 95 -8.64 -0.73 9.42
CA ASP A 95 -9.71 -0.67 10.43
C ASP A 95 -9.19 -0.15 11.78
N CYS A 96 -7.95 -0.49 12.13
CA CYS A 96 -7.30 0.05 13.32
C CYS A 96 -7.12 1.56 13.22
N LEU A 97 -6.57 2.07 12.11
CA LEU A 97 -6.32 3.50 11.88
C LEU A 97 -7.63 4.29 11.80
N ILE A 98 -8.61 3.81 11.02
CA ILE A 98 -9.91 4.46 10.84
C ILE A 98 -10.66 4.60 12.17
N ARG A 99 -10.65 3.55 13.00
CA ARG A 99 -11.27 3.61 14.35
C ARG A 99 -10.64 4.65 15.28
N HIS A 100 -9.40 5.05 15.01
CA HIS A 100 -8.70 6.10 15.74
C HIS A 100 -8.75 7.47 15.03
N GLY A 101 -9.63 7.61 14.03
CA GLY A 101 -9.85 8.89 13.34
C GLY A 101 -8.74 9.30 12.38
N ILE A 102 -7.90 8.35 11.95
CA ILE A 102 -6.83 8.60 10.99
C ILE A 102 -7.34 8.26 9.59
N ASP A 103 -7.24 9.20 8.66
CA ASP A 103 -7.58 8.99 7.26
C ASP A 103 -6.64 7.97 6.61
N VAL A 104 -7.24 7.08 5.80
CA VAL A 104 -6.50 6.01 5.12
C VAL A 104 -6.82 5.99 3.65
N GLN A 105 -5.82 5.71 2.81
CA GLN A 105 -6.01 5.51 1.37
C GLN A 105 -5.23 4.28 0.89
N LEU A 106 -5.75 3.66 -0.17
CA LEU A 106 -5.11 2.55 -0.89
C LEU A 106 -4.62 3.03 -2.25
N TYR A 107 -3.33 3.01 -2.45
CA TYR A 107 -2.72 3.38 -3.73
C TYR A 107 -2.31 2.15 -4.54
N ASN A 108 -2.58 2.19 -5.82
CA ASN A 108 -2.14 1.17 -6.80
C ASN A 108 -2.78 -0.22 -6.59
N PHE A 109 -3.97 -0.29 -5.97
CA PHE A 109 -4.72 -1.52 -5.86
C PHE A 109 -5.78 -1.62 -6.95
N PRO A 110 -5.88 -2.78 -7.67
CA PRO A 110 -7.00 -3.04 -8.55
C PRO A 110 -8.27 -3.30 -7.72
N LEU A 111 -9.42 -2.76 -8.15
CA LEU A 111 -10.68 -2.88 -7.38
C LEU A 111 -11.14 -4.32 -7.17
N CYS A 112 -10.79 -5.25 -8.07
CA CYS A 112 -11.12 -6.68 -7.90
C CYS A 112 -10.38 -7.36 -6.74
N ALA A 113 -9.32 -6.74 -6.22
CA ALA A 113 -8.60 -7.23 -5.04
C ALA A 113 -9.06 -6.56 -3.75
N VAL A 114 -9.93 -5.55 -3.84
CA VAL A 114 -10.40 -4.74 -2.70
C VAL A 114 -11.87 -5.03 -2.43
N GLU A 115 -12.24 -5.28 -1.19
CA GLU A 115 -13.66 -5.41 -0.80
C GLU A 115 -14.43 -4.13 -1.12
N ARG A 116 -15.66 -4.26 -1.63
CA ARG A 116 -16.46 -3.12 -2.13
C ARG A 116 -16.66 -2.01 -1.10
N GLY A 117 -16.74 -2.33 0.18
CA GLY A 117 -16.84 -1.34 1.26
C GLY A 117 -15.65 -0.39 1.37
N TYR A 118 -14.50 -0.75 0.82
CA TYR A 118 -13.26 0.05 0.85
C TYR A 118 -12.92 0.72 -0.49
N TRP A 119 -13.78 0.62 -1.51
CA TRP A 119 -13.49 1.25 -2.80
C TRP A 119 -13.39 2.77 -2.74
N HIS A 120 -14.09 3.39 -1.82
CA HIS A 120 -14.06 4.84 -1.63
C HIS A 120 -12.71 5.39 -1.19
N ILE A 121 -11.84 4.54 -0.62
CA ILE A 121 -10.46 4.90 -0.25
C ILE A 121 -9.42 4.36 -1.24
N ALA A 122 -9.83 3.60 -2.26
CA ALA A 122 -8.93 3.14 -3.32
C ALA A 122 -8.70 4.25 -4.34
N VAL A 123 -7.46 4.75 -4.41
CA VAL A 123 -7.08 5.89 -5.26
C VAL A 123 -6.53 5.40 -6.59
N LYS A 124 -7.09 5.89 -7.69
CA LYS A 124 -6.52 5.70 -9.04
C LYS A 124 -5.29 6.60 -9.19
N SER A 125 -4.14 6.12 -8.75
CA SER A 125 -2.89 6.91 -8.62
C SER A 125 -1.82 6.56 -9.64
N ILE A 126 -2.01 5.50 -10.43
CA ILE A 126 -1.10 5.13 -11.51
C ILE A 126 -1.33 6.09 -12.68
N THR A 127 -0.27 6.72 -13.17
CA THR A 127 -0.35 7.59 -14.35
C THR A 127 -0.75 6.78 -15.58
N ASP A 128 -1.54 7.36 -16.48
CA ASP A 128 -2.20 6.66 -17.61
C ASP A 128 -1.23 5.86 -18.48
N TYR A 129 -0.04 6.37 -18.76
CA TYR A 129 0.94 5.66 -19.58
C TYR A 129 1.52 4.41 -18.89
N LYS A 130 1.44 4.32 -17.56
CA LYS A 130 1.89 3.16 -16.77
C LYS A 130 0.77 2.16 -16.49
N ILE A 131 -0.50 2.55 -16.65
CA ILE A 131 -1.63 1.67 -16.36
C ILE A 131 -1.70 0.56 -17.40
N ARG A 132 -1.95 -0.65 -16.95
CA ARG A 132 -2.30 -1.80 -17.78
C ARG A 132 -3.47 -2.54 -17.18
N TYR A 133 -4.22 -3.18 -18.06
CA TYR A 133 -5.31 -4.09 -17.72
C TYR A 133 -4.96 -5.48 -18.23
N MET A 134 -5.50 -6.49 -17.60
CA MET A 134 -5.39 -7.89 -18.04
C MET A 134 -6.53 -8.17 -19.05
N PRO A 135 -6.42 -9.20 -19.89
CA PRO A 135 -7.50 -9.57 -20.83
C PRO A 135 -8.85 -9.76 -20.13
N GLU A 136 -8.85 -10.31 -18.93
CA GLU A 136 -10.03 -10.55 -18.10
C GLU A 136 -10.75 -9.24 -17.73
N CYS A 137 -10.02 -8.12 -17.67
CA CYS A 137 -10.59 -6.81 -17.35
C CYS A 137 -11.51 -6.26 -18.45
N ASP A 138 -11.48 -6.81 -19.67
CA ASP A 138 -12.35 -6.36 -20.76
C ASP A 138 -13.84 -6.65 -20.49
N GLN A 139 -14.13 -7.63 -19.61
CA GLN A 139 -15.48 -7.97 -19.17
C GLN A 139 -15.86 -7.34 -17.82
N CYS A 140 -14.99 -6.49 -17.25
CA CYS A 140 -15.18 -5.92 -15.92
C CYS A 140 -15.99 -4.63 -15.98
N LYS A 141 -17.13 -4.56 -15.28
CA LYS A 141 -18.02 -3.39 -15.26
C LYS A 141 -17.43 -2.15 -14.58
N VAL A 142 -16.39 -2.32 -13.79
CA VAL A 142 -15.75 -1.22 -13.04
C VAL A 142 -14.38 -0.85 -13.60
N LYS A 143 -14.06 -1.28 -14.81
CA LYS A 143 -12.76 -1.02 -15.45
C LYS A 143 -12.42 0.47 -15.50
N ASP A 144 -13.38 1.32 -15.81
CA ASP A 144 -13.17 2.77 -16.01
C ASP A 144 -12.78 3.50 -14.72
N ILE A 145 -13.27 3.02 -13.57
CA ILE A 145 -12.93 3.59 -12.25
C ILE A 145 -11.78 2.86 -11.55
N CYS A 146 -11.33 1.72 -12.11
CA CYS A 146 -10.27 0.92 -11.53
C CYS A 146 -8.89 1.52 -11.82
N GLY A 147 -8.00 1.52 -10.81
CA GLY A 147 -6.60 1.93 -10.95
C GLY A 147 -5.76 1.02 -11.85
N GLY A 148 -6.25 -0.20 -12.16
CA GLY A 148 -5.51 -1.15 -12.98
C GLY A 148 -4.23 -1.66 -12.31
N PHE A 149 -3.25 -2.00 -13.15
CA PHE A 149 -1.97 -2.57 -12.74
C PHE A 149 -0.81 -1.76 -13.32
N PHE A 150 0.33 -1.72 -12.64
CA PHE A 150 1.54 -1.19 -13.23
C PHE A 150 2.01 -2.01 -14.42
N TYR A 151 2.44 -1.33 -15.49
CA TYR A 151 3.08 -1.98 -16.65
C TYR A 151 4.26 -2.86 -16.23
N SER A 152 5.16 -2.32 -15.41
CA SER A 152 6.33 -3.03 -14.88
C SER A 152 5.96 -4.29 -14.10
N THR A 153 4.94 -4.23 -13.26
CA THR A 153 4.47 -5.41 -12.53
C THR A 153 3.93 -6.49 -13.46
N LYS A 154 3.13 -6.10 -14.49
CA LYS A 154 2.61 -7.05 -15.49
C LYS A 154 3.71 -7.76 -16.28
N GLN A 155 4.88 -7.14 -16.48
CA GLN A 155 6.01 -7.75 -17.19
C GLN A 155 6.69 -8.87 -16.41
N VAL A 156 6.73 -8.78 -15.09
CA VAL A 156 7.50 -9.70 -14.23
C VAL A 156 6.64 -10.60 -13.35
N MET A 157 5.37 -10.24 -13.17
CA MET A 157 4.41 -10.96 -12.34
C MET A 157 3.09 -11.20 -13.09
N LYS A 158 2.35 -12.19 -12.63
CA LYS A 158 0.98 -12.48 -13.11
C LYS A 158 0.00 -12.28 -11.97
N PRO A 159 -0.50 -11.05 -11.73
CA PRO A 159 -1.49 -10.79 -10.69
C PRO A 159 -2.79 -11.56 -10.92
N SER A 160 -3.43 -11.99 -9.84
CA SER A 160 -4.76 -12.59 -9.90
C SER A 160 -5.80 -11.51 -10.23
N VAL A 161 -6.68 -11.83 -11.17
CA VAL A 161 -7.76 -10.93 -11.61
C VAL A 161 -9.10 -11.66 -11.53
N THR A 162 -10.06 -11.03 -10.88
CA THR A 162 -11.45 -11.49 -10.85
C THR A 162 -12.33 -10.36 -11.39
N PRO A 163 -12.81 -10.43 -12.63
CA PRO A 163 -13.70 -9.41 -13.19
C PRO A 163 -14.95 -9.23 -12.33
N ILE A 164 -15.34 -7.98 -12.15
CA ILE A 164 -16.55 -7.63 -11.39
C ILE A 164 -17.70 -7.49 -12.38
N GLY A 165 -18.70 -8.36 -12.21
CA GLY A 165 -19.90 -8.44 -13.03
C GLY A 165 -20.99 -7.46 -12.61
#